data_c6e05acfbaa14707aa17556927c6694f
#
_entry.id   c6e05acfbaa14707aa17556927c6694f
#
_cell.length_a   1.000
_cell.length_b   1.000
_cell.length_c   1.000
_cell.angle_alpha   90.00
_cell.angle_beta   90.00
_cell.angle_gamma   90.00
#
_symmetry.space_group_name_H-M   'P 1'
#
loop_
_entity.id
_entity.type
_entity.pdbx_description
1 polymer ?
#
loop_
_entity_poly.entity_id
_entity_poly.type
_entity_poly.pdbx_seq_one_letter_code
_entity_poly.pdbx_strand_id
1 'polypeptide(L)'
;RKVGLILVIFIELFPLLYYKYSNFTLEILNNLLQSNFAFLQLLLPIGISFYTFQAISYTIDVYKERFPKTTGLLEYSFFLTFFPLLIAGPITRAETLIPQVHNPKLNDKQLINTGLWLIICGLLKKALVADYLAQYNNWVFADPLAYNGFENLMAVLGFTLQIYCDFSGYSDMAIGIAALMGFQLPNNFSSPYQSLNLTEFWHRWHITLSQWFRDYI
;
A
#
# COMPACT_ATOMS: atom_id res chain seq x y z
N ARG A 1 12.54 3.15 -28.54
CA ARG A 1 11.53 2.50 -27.68
C ARG A 1 11.97 2.46 -26.21
N LYS A 2 13.19 1.99 -25.87
CA LYS A 2 13.72 1.97 -24.47
C LYS A 2 13.86 3.38 -23.86
N VAL A 3 14.40 4.34 -24.62
CA VAL A 3 14.54 5.74 -24.15
C VAL A 3 13.16 6.35 -23.81
N GLY A 4 12.14 6.10 -24.63
CA GLY A 4 10.79 6.55 -24.34
C GLY A 4 10.22 5.96 -23.03
N LEU A 5 10.45 4.67 -22.76
CA LEU A 5 10.05 4.05 -21.50
C LEU A 5 10.71 4.74 -20.30
N ILE A 6 12.03 4.95 -20.36
CA ILE A 6 12.79 5.61 -19.28
C ILE A 6 12.25 7.01 -19.00
N LEU A 7 11.97 7.78 -20.07
CA LEU A 7 11.41 9.13 -19.93
C LEU A 7 10.03 9.12 -19.26
N VAL A 8 9.14 8.21 -19.66
CA VAL A 8 7.80 8.10 -19.05
C VAL A 8 7.91 7.72 -17.57
N ILE A 9 8.72 6.71 -17.24
CA ILE A 9 8.93 6.31 -15.82
C ILE A 9 9.50 7.47 -15.01
N PHE A 10 10.42 8.26 -15.57
CA PHE A 10 10.96 9.43 -14.89
C PHE A 10 9.88 10.49 -14.63
N ILE A 11 8.99 10.74 -15.60
CA ILE A 11 7.85 11.65 -15.44
C ILE A 11 6.89 11.15 -14.36
N GLU A 12 6.61 9.84 -14.31
CA GLU A 12 5.75 9.22 -13.30
C GLU A 12 6.35 9.27 -11.89
N LEU A 13 7.67 9.15 -11.79
CA LEU A 13 8.40 9.23 -10.50
C LEU A 13 8.56 10.69 -10.02
N PHE A 14 8.56 11.66 -10.92
CA PHE A 14 8.85 13.06 -10.58
C PHE A 14 7.94 13.62 -9.47
N PRO A 15 6.59 13.46 -9.52
CA PRO A 15 5.72 13.91 -8.43
C PRO A 15 6.07 13.27 -7.08
N LEU A 16 6.36 11.95 -7.06
CA LEU A 16 6.75 11.25 -5.84
C LEU A 16 8.05 11.82 -5.26
N LEU A 17 9.07 12.04 -6.10
CA LEU A 17 10.34 12.62 -5.68
C LEU A 17 10.14 14.05 -5.17
N TYR A 18 9.36 14.85 -5.87
CA TYR A 18 9.11 16.24 -5.51
C TYR A 18 8.34 16.38 -4.20
N TYR A 19 7.19 15.73 -4.05
CA TYR A 19 6.33 15.91 -2.87
C TYR A 19 6.86 15.19 -1.62
N LYS A 20 7.49 14.03 -1.79
CA LYS A 20 7.89 13.19 -0.65
C LYS A 20 9.36 13.36 -0.26
N TYR A 21 10.26 13.57 -1.23
CA TYR A 21 11.70 13.51 -0.99
C TYR A 21 12.42 14.85 -1.11
N SER A 22 11.78 15.97 -1.54
CA SER A 22 12.44 17.26 -1.64
C SER A 22 13.05 17.74 -0.33
N ASN A 23 12.28 17.70 0.77
CA ASN A 23 12.79 18.15 2.07
C ASN A 23 13.89 17.24 2.62
N PHE A 24 13.80 15.94 2.42
CA PHE A 24 14.89 15.01 2.73
C PHE A 24 16.17 15.33 1.94
N THR A 25 16.03 15.64 0.66
CA THR A 25 17.17 16.06 -0.18
C THR A 25 17.77 17.39 0.30
N LEU A 26 16.91 18.37 0.65
CA LEU A 26 17.35 19.65 1.21
C LEU A 26 18.06 19.49 2.56
N GLU A 27 17.59 18.60 3.41
CA GLU A 27 18.26 18.27 4.67
C GLU A 27 19.66 17.71 4.47
N ILE A 28 19.82 16.76 3.54
CA ILE A 28 21.14 16.22 3.17
C ILE A 28 22.03 17.31 2.62
N LEU A 29 21.54 18.16 1.71
CA LEU A 29 22.31 19.26 1.14
C LEU A 29 22.73 20.28 2.20
N ASN A 30 21.82 20.65 3.12
CA ASN A 30 22.14 21.55 4.22
C ASN A 30 23.25 21.00 5.11
N ASN A 31 23.19 19.70 5.44
CA ASN A 31 24.22 19.06 6.26
C ASN A 31 25.58 18.94 5.54
N LEU A 32 25.57 18.59 4.25
CA LEU A 32 26.80 18.40 3.48
C LEU A 32 27.50 19.72 3.09
N LEU A 33 26.70 20.72 2.70
CA LEU A 33 27.20 22.01 2.21
C LEU A 33 27.26 23.08 3.31
N GLN A 34 26.88 22.75 4.55
CA GLN A 34 26.72 23.70 5.67
C GLN A 34 25.87 24.92 5.24
N SER A 35 24.89 24.69 4.39
CA SER A 35 23.98 25.70 3.86
C SER A 35 22.68 25.76 4.70
N ASN A 36 21.85 26.73 4.42
CA ASN A 36 20.59 26.93 5.17
C ASN A 36 19.44 27.12 4.19
N PHE A 37 19.25 26.16 3.26
CA PHE A 37 18.11 26.16 2.36
C PHE A 37 16.82 25.96 3.14
N ALA A 38 15.82 26.77 2.87
CA ALA A 38 14.53 26.69 3.53
C ALA A 38 13.77 25.41 3.07
N PHE A 39 13.13 24.72 4.03
CA PHE A 39 12.27 23.59 3.72
C PHE A 39 10.99 24.05 2.99
N LEU A 40 10.53 23.22 2.06
CA LEU A 40 9.31 23.47 1.29
C LEU A 40 8.09 23.06 2.11
N GLN A 41 7.06 23.91 2.12
CA GLN A 41 5.76 23.58 2.71
C GLN A 41 4.89 22.83 1.68
N LEU A 42 5.18 21.54 1.48
CA LEU A 42 4.48 20.70 0.51
C LEU A 42 3.41 19.86 1.21
N LEU A 43 2.17 19.96 0.72
CA LEU A 43 1.12 19.03 1.12
C LEU A 43 1.30 17.72 0.34
N LEU A 44 1.56 16.63 1.05
CA LEU A 44 1.75 15.32 0.44
C LEU A 44 0.42 14.80 -0.14
N PRO A 45 0.29 14.55 -1.45
CA PRO A 45 -0.92 13.97 -2.02
C PRO A 45 -1.18 12.57 -1.46
N ILE A 46 -2.43 12.31 -1.07
CA ILE A 46 -2.85 11.02 -0.52
C ILE A 46 -2.61 9.92 -1.56
N GLY A 47 -1.95 8.84 -1.14
CA GLY A 47 -1.73 7.67 -1.98
C GLY A 47 -0.64 7.82 -3.04
N ILE A 48 0.16 8.92 -3.03
CA ILE A 48 1.16 9.19 -4.09
C ILE A 48 2.07 7.99 -4.38
N SER A 49 2.51 7.25 -3.37
CA SER A 49 3.35 6.07 -3.57
C SER A 49 2.60 4.95 -4.27
N PHE A 50 1.33 4.71 -3.91
CA PHE A 50 0.52 3.63 -4.46
C PHE A 50 0.18 3.86 -5.93
N TYR A 51 -0.36 5.03 -6.28
CA TYR A 51 -0.68 5.30 -7.68
C TYR A 51 0.58 5.46 -8.56
N THR A 52 1.72 5.86 -8.00
CA THR A 52 2.99 5.84 -8.74
C THR A 52 3.41 4.41 -9.07
N PHE A 53 3.33 3.46 -8.11
CA PHE A 53 3.60 2.05 -8.40
C PHE A 53 2.64 1.47 -9.44
N GLN A 54 1.35 1.84 -9.37
CA GLN A 54 0.37 1.41 -10.36
C GLN A 54 0.66 1.98 -11.75
N ALA A 55 0.99 3.27 -11.86
CA ALA A 55 1.36 3.91 -13.12
C ALA A 55 2.58 3.24 -13.76
N ILE A 56 3.66 3.06 -12.99
CA ILE A 56 4.89 2.40 -13.47
C ILE A 56 4.60 0.97 -13.94
N SER A 57 3.82 0.19 -13.17
CA SER A 57 3.48 -1.18 -13.59
C SER A 57 2.69 -1.20 -14.90
N TYR A 58 1.71 -0.31 -15.04
CA TYR A 58 0.94 -0.15 -16.27
C TYR A 58 1.84 0.17 -17.46
N THR A 59 2.72 1.17 -17.33
CA THR A 59 3.66 1.61 -18.37
C THR A 59 4.59 0.48 -18.80
N ILE A 60 5.12 -0.29 -17.83
CA ILE A 60 5.99 -1.44 -18.12
C ILE A 60 5.22 -2.57 -18.79
N ASP A 61 3.99 -2.88 -18.34
CA ASP A 61 3.17 -3.96 -18.90
C ASP A 61 2.72 -3.64 -20.33
N VAL A 62 2.37 -2.39 -20.63
CA VAL A 62 2.11 -1.93 -21.99
C VAL A 62 3.37 -2.01 -22.87
N TYR A 63 4.53 -1.62 -22.33
CA TYR A 63 5.81 -1.73 -23.05
C TYR A 63 6.21 -3.15 -23.35
N LYS A 64 5.99 -4.09 -22.41
CA LYS A 64 6.25 -5.53 -22.55
C LYS A 64 5.16 -6.27 -23.32
N GLU A 65 4.12 -5.56 -23.80
CA GLU A 65 2.98 -6.13 -24.52
C GLU A 65 2.17 -7.17 -23.72
N ARG A 66 2.26 -7.08 -22.37
CA ARG A 66 1.47 -7.92 -21.45
C ARG A 66 0.03 -7.44 -21.32
N PHE A 67 -0.20 -6.16 -21.59
CA PHE A 67 -1.51 -5.53 -21.50
C PHE A 67 -1.86 -4.82 -22.82
N PRO A 68 -3.14 -4.85 -23.28
CA PRO A 68 -3.56 -4.21 -24.53
C PRO A 68 -3.29 -2.71 -24.53
N LYS A 69 -2.82 -2.17 -25.66
CA LYS A 69 -2.52 -0.73 -25.83
C LYS A 69 -3.77 0.16 -25.95
N THR A 70 -4.96 -0.41 -25.92
CA THR A 70 -6.22 0.26 -26.24
C THR A 70 -7.03 0.69 -25.01
N THR A 71 -6.39 0.84 -23.86
CA THR A 71 -7.07 1.33 -22.66
C THR A 71 -7.42 2.81 -22.83
N GLY A 72 -8.68 3.15 -22.62
CA GLY A 72 -9.16 4.53 -22.66
C GLY A 72 -8.62 5.35 -21.49
N LEU A 73 -8.57 6.69 -21.67
CA LEU A 73 -8.13 7.59 -20.61
C LEU A 73 -8.97 7.46 -19.34
N LEU A 74 -10.27 7.24 -19.47
CA LEU A 74 -11.19 7.06 -18.34
C LEU A 74 -10.88 5.79 -17.55
N GLU A 75 -10.60 4.68 -18.22
CA GLU A 75 -10.25 3.40 -17.58
C GLU A 75 -8.91 3.50 -16.85
N TYR A 76 -7.92 4.15 -17.48
CA TYR A 76 -6.64 4.40 -16.86
C TYR A 76 -6.77 5.32 -15.64
N SER A 77 -7.56 6.39 -15.74
CA SER A 77 -7.82 7.29 -14.61
C SER A 77 -8.53 6.55 -13.47
N PHE A 78 -9.54 5.73 -13.79
CA PHE A 78 -10.21 4.90 -12.80
C PHE A 78 -9.22 3.95 -12.11
N PHE A 79 -8.35 3.28 -12.88
CA PHE A 79 -7.33 2.37 -12.33
C PHE A 79 -6.42 3.05 -11.32
N LEU A 80 -5.97 4.28 -11.59
CA LEU A 80 -5.09 5.03 -10.70
C LEU A 80 -5.81 5.64 -9.49
N THR A 81 -7.10 5.99 -9.64
CA THR A 81 -7.86 6.71 -8.60
C THR A 81 -8.87 5.85 -7.87
N PHE A 82 -8.86 4.53 -8.08
CA PHE A 82 -9.78 3.62 -7.42
C PHE A 82 -9.60 3.68 -5.90
N PHE A 83 -10.49 4.43 -5.24
CA PHE A 83 -10.29 4.89 -3.87
C PHE A 83 -10.04 3.79 -2.83
N PRO A 84 -10.59 2.55 -2.92
CA PRO A 84 -10.28 1.53 -1.93
C PRO A 84 -8.80 1.16 -1.88
N LEU A 85 -8.05 1.41 -2.96
CA LEU A 85 -6.62 1.07 -3.07
C LEU A 85 -5.69 2.21 -2.68
N LEU A 86 -6.16 3.47 -2.65
CA LEU A 86 -5.31 4.66 -2.61
C LEU A 86 -4.39 4.77 -1.40
N ILE A 87 -4.81 4.35 -0.21
CA ILE A 87 -4.05 4.58 1.03
C ILE A 87 -3.16 3.40 1.38
N ALA A 88 -3.71 2.20 1.45
CA ALA A 88 -3.01 0.99 1.89
C ALA A 88 -3.63 -0.31 1.36
N GLY A 89 -4.41 -0.24 0.29
CA GLY A 89 -5.03 -1.41 -0.35
C GLY A 89 -3.99 -2.30 -1.06
N PRO A 90 -4.41 -3.47 -1.54
CA PRO A 90 -3.55 -4.32 -2.37
C PRO A 90 -3.09 -3.59 -3.64
N ILE A 91 -1.80 -3.68 -3.99
CA ILE A 91 -1.29 -3.13 -5.25
C ILE A 91 -1.82 -4.01 -6.39
N THR A 92 -2.83 -3.50 -7.10
CA THR A 92 -3.52 -4.24 -8.16
C THR A 92 -2.90 -3.91 -9.51
N ARG A 93 -2.94 -4.86 -10.44
CA ARG A 93 -2.47 -4.66 -11.82
C ARG A 93 -3.62 -4.23 -12.73
N ALA A 94 -3.28 -3.50 -13.78
CA ALA A 94 -4.24 -3.07 -14.79
C ALA A 94 -4.97 -4.25 -15.44
N GLU A 95 -4.25 -5.35 -15.73
CA GLU A 95 -4.80 -6.59 -16.28
C GLU A 95 -5.88 -7.24 -15.40
N THR A 96 -5.84 -7.00 -14.09
CA THR A 96 -6.80 -7.55 -13.13
C THR A 96 -7.98 -6.61 -12.89
N LEU A 97 -7.75 -5.30 -12.77
CA LEU A 97 -8.78 -4.33 -12.39
C LEU A 97 -9.58 -3.80 -13.59
N ILE A 98 -8.90 -3.40 -14.68
CA ILE A 98 -9.55 -2.74 -15.82
C ILE A 98 -10.62 -3.62 -16.50
N PRO A 99 -10.44 -4.93 -16.71
CA PRO A 99 -11.51 -5.76 -17.28
C PRO A 99 -12.78 -5.80 -16.43
N GLN A 100 -12.66 -5.64 -15.11
CA GLN A 100 -13.81 -5.65 -14.21
C GLN A 100 -14.65 -4.36 -14.31
N VAL A 101 -14.09 -3.27 -14.82
CA VAL A 101 -14.83 -2.01 -15.05
C VAL A 101 -15.98 -2.22 -16.04
N HIS A 102 -15.78 -3.07 -17.04
CA HIS A 102 -16.80 -3.35 -18.06
C HIS A 102 -17.86 -4.35 -17.61
N ASN A 103 -17.53 -5.22 -16.65
CA ASN A 103 -18.42 -6.26 -16.14
C ASN A 103 -18.33 -6.40 -14.61
N PRO A 104 -18.73 -5.37 -13.84
CA PRO A 104 -18.71 -5.44 -12.38
C PRO A 104 -19.74 -6.45 -11.87
N LYS A 105 -19.37 -7.25 -10.87
CA LYS A 105 -20.23 -8.31 -10.29
C LYS A 105 -21.20 -7.75 -9.21
N LEU A 106 -21.99 -6.75 -9.55
CA LEU A 106 -22.84 -6.02 -8.60
C LEU A 106 -23.91 -6.89 -7.91
N ASN A 107 -24.37 -7.95 -8.55
CA ASN A 107 -25.44 -8.84 -8.04
C ASN A 107 -24.90 -10.17 -7.48
N ASP A 108 -23.62 -10.31 -7.29
CA ASP A 108 -23.02 -11.52 -6.71
C ASP A 108 -23.17 -11.49 -5.19
N LYS A 109 -24.20 -12.20 -4.69
CA LYS A 109 -24.49 -12.29 -3.26
C LYS A 109 -23.32 -12.86 -2.45
N GLN A 110 -22.56 -13.79 -3.01
CA GLN A 110 -21.41 -14.37 -2.32
C GLN A 110 -20.29 -13.33 -2.18
N LEU A 111 -20.03 -12.56 -3.23
CA LEU A 111 -19.05 -11.47 -3.21
C LEU A 111 -19.47 -10.39 -2.20
N ILE A 112 -20.74 -9.98 -2.19
CA ILE A 112 -21.27 -9.00 -1.23
C ILE A 112 -21.12 -9.49 0.20
N ASN A 113 -21.54 -10.73 0.50
CA ASN A 113 -21.42 -11.28 1.85
C ASN A 113 -19.96 -11.38 2.31
N THR A 114 -19.07 -11.83 1.44
CA THR A 114 -17.62 -11.85 1.72
C THR A 114 -17.10 -10.45 1.96
N GLY A 115 -17.54 -9.47 1.17
CA GLY A 115 -17.16 -8.06 1.33
C GLY A 115 -17.58 -7.49 2.68
N LEU A 116 -18.83 -7.71 3.09
CA LEU A 116 -19.31 -7.28 4.40
C LEU A 116 -18.53 -7.94 5.55
N TRP A 117 -18.27 -9.24 5.44
CA TRP A 117 -17.47 -9.97 6.44
C TRP A 117 -16.05 -9.41 6.55
N LEU A 118 -15.39 -9.14 5.43
CA LEU A 118 -14.04 -8.55 5.41
C LEU A 118 -14.01 -7.16 6.05
N ILE A 119 -15.04 -6.32 5.79
CA ILE A 119 -15.12 -4.99 6.42
C ILE A 119 -15.24 -5.14 7.94
N ILE A 120 -16.13 -6.02 8.43
CA ILE A 120 -16.31 -6.24 9.86
C ILE A 120 -15.03 -6.76 10.49
N CYS A 121 -14.40 -7.80 9.92
CA CYS A 121 -13.13 -8.34 10.42
C CYS A 121 -12.01 -7.31 10.39
N GLY A 122 -11.93 -6.49 9.33
CA GLY A 122 -10.97 -5.41 9.20
C GLY A 122 -11.14 -4.33 10.28
N LEU A 123 -12.37 -3.91 10.53
CA LEU A 123 -12.70 -2.96 11.60
C LEU A 123 -12.34 -3.51 12.99
N LEU A 124 -12.63 -4.79 13.26
CA LEU A 124 -12.28 -5.42 14.53
C LEU A 124 -10.75 -5.48 14.71
N LYS A 125 -10.01 -5.88 13.70
CA LYS A 125 -8.54 -5.86 13.72
C LYS A 125 -7.99 -4.46 13.99
N LYS A 126 -8.50 -3.45 13.29
CA LYS A 126 -8.05 -2.06 13.43
C LYS A 126 -8.42 -1.49 14.79
N ALA A 127 -9.72 -1.44 15.12
CA ALA A 127 -10.21 -0.71 16.27
C ALA A 127 -9.96 -1.44 17.61
N LEU A 128 -10.17 -2.76 17.66
CA LEU A 128 -10.07 -3.49 18.92
C LEU A 128 -8.68 -4.02 19.22
N VAL A 129 -7.86 -4.29 18.19
CA VAL A 129 -6.51 -4.84 18.41
C VAL A 129 -5.44 -3.78 18.16
N ALA A 130 -5.36 -3.24 16.95
CA ALA A 130 -4.27 -2.35 16.59
C ALA A 130 -4.28 -1.04 17.37
N ASP A 131 -5.41 -0.32 17.38
CA ASP A 131 -5.52 0.99 18.04
C ASP A 131 -5.46 0.87 19.57
N TYR A 132 -5.94 -0.25 20.14
CA TYR A 132 -5.83 -0.51 21.56
C TYR A 132 -4.37 -0.80 21.97
N LEU A 133 -3.67 -1.67 21.24
CA LEU A 133 -2.26 -1.96 21.48
C LEU A 133 -1.37 -0.73 21.26
N ALA A 134 -1.74 0.13 20.32
CA ALA A 134 -1.01 1.37 20.02
C ALA A 134 -0.89 2.29 21.26
N GLN A 135 -1.92 2.33 22.11
CA GLN A 135 -1.89 3.17 23.33
C GLN A 135 -0.74 2.74 24.26
N TYR A 136 -0.69 1.44 24.58
CA TYR A 136 0.37 0.91 25.44
C TYR A 136 1.76 1.03 24.79
N ASN A 137 1.87 0.65 23.54
CA ASN A 137 3.14 0.71 22.82
C ASN A 137 3.69 2.11 22.71
N ASN A 138 2.82 3.12 22.46
CA ASN A 138 3.23 4.51 22.39
C ASN A 138 3.73 5.04 23.73
N TRP A 139 3.12 4.65 24.85
CA TRP A 139 3.61 5.03 26.17
C TRP A 139 5.00 4.47 26.45
N VAL A 140 5.21 3.20 26.22
CA VAL A 140 6.50 2.54 26.48
C VAL A 140 7.58 3.07 25.53
N PHE A 141 7.29 3.25 24.24
CA PHE A 141 8.28 3.74 23.27
C PHE A 141 8.59 5.24 23.40
N ALA A 142 7.70 6.03 24.02
CA ALA A 142 7.98 7.43 24.30
C ALA A 142 9.09 7.61 25.34
N ASP A 143 9.18 6.73 26.35
CA ASP A 143 10.23 6.75 27.38
C ASP A 143 10.56 5.31 27.81
N PRO A 144 11.35 4.55 27.03
CA PRO A 144 11.67 3.15 27.33
C PRO A 144 12.43 2.97 28.64
N LEU A 145 13.11 4.02 29.14
CA LEU A 145 13.87 3.95 30.39
C LEU A 145 12.98 4.02 31.63
N ALA A 146 11.77 4.53 31.51
CA ALA A 146 10.79 4.55 32.59
C ALA A 146 10.15 3.17 32.88
N TYR A 147 10.33 2.22 31.97
CA TYR A 147 9.73 0.87 32.05
C TYR A 147 10.78 -0.20 32.26
N ASN A 148 10.40 -1.29 32.93
CA ASN A 148 11.30 -2.42 33.12
C ASN A 148 11.46 -3.26 31.84
N GLY A 149 12.43 -4.20 31.83
CA GLY A 149 12.74 -5.00 30.65
C GLY A 149 11.57 -5.87 30.17
N PHE A 150 10.71 -6.36 31.07
CA PHE A 150 9.54 -7.16 30.71
C PHE A 150 8.47 -6.29 30.02
N GLU A 151 8.22 -5.09 30.51
CA GLU A 151 7.28 -4.14 29.89
C GLU A 151 7.75 -3.72 28.50
N ASN A 152 9.04 -3.44 28.33
CA ASN A 152 9.63 -3.16 27.02
C ASN A 152 9.49 -4.35 26.06
N LEU A 153 9.72 -5.58 26.55
CA LEU A 153 9.50 -6.78 25.72
C LEU A 153 8.03 -6.93 25.30
N MET A 154 7.10 -6.69 26.22
CA MET A 154 5.66 -6.74 25.91
C MET A 154 5.28 -5.68 24.88
N ALA A 155 5.86 -4.48 24.92
CA ALA A 155 5.63 -3.43 23.93
C ALA A 155 6.13 -3.86 22.53
N VAL A 156 7.30 -4.51 22.43
CA VAL A 156 7.81 -5.03 21.14
C VAL A 156 6.90 -6.11 20.57
N LEU A 157 6.45 -7.05 21.39
CA LEU A 157 5.50 -8.09 20.97
C LEU A 157 4.13 -7.48 20.60
N GLY A 158 3.66 -6.52 21.39
CA GLY A 158 2.44 -5.76 21.14
C GLY A 158 2.53 -5.00 19.82
N PHE A 159 3.66 -4.36 19.52
CA PHE A 159 3.89 -3.65 18.26
C PHE A 159 3.88 -4.62 17.06
N THR A 160 4.40 -5.82 17.23
CA THR A 160 4.33 -6.86 16.18
C THR A 160 2.89 -7.20 15.81
N LEU A 161 2.02 -7.38 16.79
CA LEU A 161 0.59 -7.60 16.55
C LEU A 161 -0.12 -6.34 16.04
N GLN A 162 0.24 -5.17 16.57
CA GLN A 162 -0.32 -3.89 16.16
C GLN A 162 -0.11 -3.66 14.67
N ILE A 163 1.12 -3.72 14.17
CA ILE A 163 1.43 -3.45 12.75
C ILE A 163 0.73 -4.44 11.81
N TYR A 164 0.61 -5.70 12.22
CA TYR A 164 -0.13 -6.70 11.44
C TYR A 164 -1.63 -6.42 11.41
N CYS A 165 -2.24 -6.20 12.56
CA CYS A 165 -3.68 -5.96 12.65
C CYS A 165 -4.09 -4.63 12.02
N ASP A 166 -3.27 -3.60 12.15
CA ASP A 166 -3.48 -2.30 11.51
C ASP A 166 -3.49 -2.43 9.99
N PHE A 167 -2.46 -3.00 9.42
CA PHE A 167 -2.31 -3.07 7.97
C PHE A 167 -3.19 -4.16 7.34
N SER A 168 -3.31 -5.36 7.96
CA SER A 168 -4.21 -6.38 7.44
C SER A 168 -5.67 -5.98 7.58
N GLY A 169 -6.03 -5.30 8.68
CA GLY A 169 -7.38 -4.77 8.87
C GLY A 169 -7.75 -3.73 7.81
N TYR A 170 -6.83 -2.83 7.49
CA TYR A 170 -7.02 -1.87 6.41
C TYR A 170 -7.16 -2.56 5.04
N SER A 171 -6.31 -3.54 4.75
CA SER A 171 -6.39 -4.31 3.49
C SER A 171 -7.71 -5.08 3.37
N ASP A 172 -8.19 -5.70 4.45
CA ASP A 172 -9.47 -6.40 4.47
C ASP A 172 -10.64 -5.45 4.20
N MET A 173 -10.66 -4.26 4.83
CA MET A 173 -11.67 -3.24 4.55
C MET A 173 -11.63 -2.78 3.10
N ALA A 174 -10.44 -2.55 2.54
CA ALA A 174 -10.27 -2.13 1.15
C ALA A 174 -10.81 -3.18 0.17
N ILE A 175 -10.47 -4.46 0.37
CA ILE A 175 -10.99 -5.58 -0.42
C ILE A 175 -12.49 -5.70 -0.26
N GLY A 176 -12.99 -5.57 0.98
CA GLY A 176 -14.42 -5.64 1.28
C GLY A 176 -15.24 -4.53 0.62
N ILE A 177 -14.76 -3.28 0.67
CA ILE A 177 -15.41 -2.14 -0.01
C ILE A 177 -15.42 -2.36 -1.53
N ALA A 178 -14.30 -2.79 -2.11
CA ALA A 178 -14.24 -3.11 -3.54
C ALA A 178 -15.22 -4.23 -3.92
N ALA A 179 -15.35 -5.26 -3.07
CA ALA A 179 -16.29 -6.35 -3.27
C ALA A 179 -17.76 -5.88 -3.28
N LEU A 180 -18.14 -4.93 -2.41
CA LEU A 180 -19.47 -4.30 -2.43
C LEU A 180 -19.73 -3.50 -3.71
N MET A 181 -18.68 -2.98 -4.33
CA MET A 181 -18.75 -2.29 -5.62
C MET A 181 -18.69 -3.27 -6.82
N GLY A 182 -18.64 -4.59 -6.57
CA GLY A 182 -18.58 -5.63 -7.60
C GLY A 182 -17.17 -5.94 -8.12
N PHE A 183 -16.12 -5.46 -7.45
CA PHE A 183 -14.72 -5.68 -7.83
C PHE A 183 -14.06 -6.73 -6.94
N GLN A 184 -13.33 -7.65 -7.55
CA GLN A 184 -12.52 -8.64 -6.85
C GLN A 184 -11.05 -8.19 -6.82
N LEU A 185 -10.51 -8.04 -5.61
CA LEU A 185 -9.11 -7.67 -5.39
C LEU A 185 -8.32 -8.85 -4.82
N PRO A 186 -7.00 -8.91 -5.06
CA PRO A 186 -6.13 -9.93 -4.48
C PRO A 186 -5.96 -9.75 -2.98
N ASN A 187 -5.72 -10.86 -2.25
CA ASN A 187 -5.37 -10.82 -0.84
C ASN A 187 -3.95 -10.27 -0.65
N ASN A 188 -3.78 -9.49 0.43
CA ASN A 188 -2.50 -8.89 0.77
C ASN A 188 -1.78 -9.61 1.92
N PHE A 189 -2.50 -10.40 2.69
CA PHE A 189 -1.97 -11.16 3.84
C PHE A 189 -2.50 -12.59 3.86
N SER A 190 -1.62 -13.54 4.26
CA SER A 190 -1.96 -14.96 4.45
C SER A 190 -1.25 -15.53 5.67
N SER A 191 -1.71 -15.17 6.89
CA SER A 191 -1.16 -15.64 8.18
C SER A 191 0.38 -15.58 8.24
N PRO A 192 1.01 -14.39 8.10
CA PRO A 192 2.46 -14.26 7.94
C PRO A 192 3.27 -14.75 9.13
N TYR A 193 2.72 -14.67 10.34
CA TYR A 193 3.42 -15.12 11.56
C TYR A 193 3.44 -16.64 11.76
N GLN A 194 2.80 -17.40 10.87
CA GLN A 194 2.92 -18.87 10.81
C GLN A 194 4.06 -19.33 9.88
N SER A 195 4.86 -18.41 9.36
CA SER A 195 5.97 -18.71 8.46
C SER A 195 7.11 -19.40 9.18
N LEU A 196 7.70 -20.40 8.56
CA LEU A 196 8.86 -21.13 9.09
C LEU A 196 10.20 -20.46 8.76
N ASN A 197 10.23 -19.54 7.82
CA ASN A 197 11.42 -18.81 7.39
C ASN A 197 11.06 -17.45 6.77
N LEU A 198 12.08 -16.59 6.58
CA LEU A 198 11.90 -15.23 6.03
C LEU A 198 11.36 -15.23 4.59
N THR A 199 11.73 -16.20 3.77
CA THR A 199 11.23 -16.28 2.40
C THR A 199 9.73 -16.53 2.40
N GLU A 200 9.28 -17.48 3.22
CA GLU A 200 7.85 -17.77 3.39
C GLU A 200 7.11 -16.57 4.00
N PHE A 201 7.73 -15.87 4.97
CA PHE A 201 7.15 -14.66 5.55
C PHE A 201 6.82 -13.63 4.47
N TRP A 202 7.74 -13.29 3.57
CA TRP A 202 7.51 -12.34 2.49
C TRP A 202 6.53 -12.84 1.41
N HIS A 203 6.28 -14.14 1.31
CA HIS A 203 5.20 -14.69 0.49
C HIS A 203 3.81 -14.55 1.13
N ARG A 204 3.75 -14.26 2.43
CA ARG A 204 2.52 -14.15 3.21
C ARG A 204 2.23 -12.74 3.72
N TRP A 205 3.25 -11.88 3.79
CA TRP A 205 3.19 -10.48 4.22
C TRP A 205 3.21 -9.56 3.01
N HIS A 206 2.24 -8.63 2.93
CA HIS A 206 2.13 -7.64 1.85
C HIS A 206 2.41 -8.26 0.47
N ILE A 207 1.65 -9.31 0.16
CA ILE A 207 1.86 -10.21 -0.97
C ILE A 207 1.97 -9.44 -2.28
N THR A 208 1.08 -8.46 -2.49
CA THR A 208 1.01 -7.68 -3.73
C THR A 208 2.24 -6.80 -3.93
N LEU A 209 2.81 -6.22 -2.87
CA LEU A 209 4.06 -5.47 -2.94
C LEU A 209 5.25 -6.40 -3.25
N SER A 210 5.34 -7.55 -2.56
CA SER A 210 6.40 -8.54 -2.81
C SER A 210 6.37 -9.06 -4.25
N GLN A 211 5.17 -9.27 -4.81
CA GLN A 211 4.98 -9.62 -6.22
C GLN A 211 5.37 -8.47 -7.14
N TRP A 212 5.03 -7.24 -6.80
CA TRP A 212 5.37 -6.06 -7.59
C TRP A 212 6.89 -5.91 -7.73
N PHE A 213 7.63 -6.00 -6.63
CA PHE A 213 9.11 -5.94 -6.68
C PHE A 213 9.71 -7.04 -7.58
N ARG A 214 9.25 -8.28 -7.45
CA ARG A 214 9.74 -9.40 -8.24
C ARG A 214 9.51 -9.25 -9.75
N ASP A 215 8.41 -8.58 -10.15
CA ASP A 215 8.01 -8.52 -11.55
C ASP A 215 8.54 -7.30 -12.30
N TYR A 216 8.88 -6.23 -11.56
CA TYR A 216 9.25 -4.93 -12.14
C TYR A 216 10.66 -4.47 -11.79
N ILE A 217 11.31 -5.03 -10.77
CA ILE A 217 12.69 -4.74 -10.37
C ILE A 217 13.56 -5.99 -10.51
#